data_81e3f939c8fa9471625bcfa13c06176a
#
_entry.id   81e3f939c8fa9471625bcfa13c06176a
#
_cell.length_a   1.000
_cell.length_b   1.000
_cell.length_c   1.000
_cell.angle_alpha   90.00
_cell.angle_beta   90.00
_cell.angle_gamma   90.00
#
_symmetry.space_group_name_H-M   'P 1'
#
loop_
_entity.id
_entity.type
_entity.pdbx_description
1 polymer ?
#
loop_
_entity_poly.entity_id
_entity_poly.type
_entity_poly.pdbx_seq_one_letter_code
_entity_poly.pdbx_strand_id
1 'polypeptide(L)'
;MFEDFNEVVCLGMGGSYSEIAKDKLFKAYDLYLYQRSLNSIKECIDYVDENCNAIAVLPVETTYKGIIRETIDNLIQTKNQNIQILAETIIPVNDCILSKTTEFYSITGLIANPNALAKSKIFVRDEMPRQLNIVVAESMDDAARLLNGYNLTYS
;
A
#
# COMPACT_ATOMS: atom_id res chain seq x y z
N MET A 1 -22.38 -16.25 1.44
CA MET A 1 -21.91 -15.15 0.56
C MET A 1 -20.47 -15.41 0.12
N PHE A 2 -19.58 -15.97 0.97
CA PHE A 2 -18.16 -16.20 0.65
C PHE A 2 -17.79 -17.68 0.51
N GLU A 3 -18.74 -18.59 0.60
CA GLU A 3 -18.53 -20.06 0.65
C GLU A 3 -17.97 -20.63 -0.66
N ASP A 4 -18.19 -19.95 -1.79
CA ASP A 4 -17.76 -20.40 -3.10
C ASP A 4 -16.32 -19.93 -3.46
N PHE A 5 -15.74 -19.07 -2.62
CA PHE A 5 -14.41 -18.54 -2.86
C PHE A 5 -13.36 -19.35 -2.10
N ASN A 6 -12.23 -19.60 -2.74
CA ASN A 6 -11.09 -20.32 -2.15
C ASN A 6 -9.76 -19.56 -2.26
N GLU A 7 -9.72 -18.46 -3.00
CA GLU A 7 -8.53 -17.66 -3.23
C GLU A 7 -8.81 -16.16 -3.10
N VAL A 8 -7.81 -15.42 -2.58
CA VAL A 8 -7.82 -13.97 -2.53
C VAL A 8 -6.55 -13.41 -3.16
N VAL A 9 -6.72 -12.42 -4.04
CA VAL A 9 -5.61 -11.66 -4.61
C VAL A 9 -5.52 -10.28 -3.98
N CYS A 10 -4.29 -9.90 -3.59
CA CYS A 10 -4.00 -8.60 -3.00
C CYS A 10 -3.01 -7.83 -3.88
N LEU A 11 -3.20 -6.53 -3.98
CA LEU A 11 -2.25 -5.65 -4.63
C LEU A 11 -1.01 -5.47 -3.74
N GLY A 12 0.17 -5.74 -4.30
CA GLY A 12 1.46 -5.57 -3.64
C GLY A 12 1.89 -6.77 -2.82
N MET A 13 3.10 -6.70 -2.30
CA MET A 13 3.72 -7.75 -1.50
C MET A 13 3.24 -7.71 -0.05
N GLY A 14 3.72 -8.65 0.76
CA GLY A 14 3.42 -8.76 2.18
C GLY A 14 3.59 -7.44 2.94
N GLY A 15 2.63 -7.11 3.81
CA GLY A 15 2.58 -5.84 4.53
C GLY A 15 1.94 -4.68 3.75
N SER A 16 1.42 -4.92 2.54
CA SER A 16 0.70 -3.89 1.77
C SER A 16 -0.61 -3.48 2.44
N TYR A 17 -1.10 -2.27 2.10
CA TYR A 17 -2.40 -1.81 2.59
C TYR A 17 -3.56 -2.71 2.14
N SER A 18 -3.47 -3.31 0.96
CA SER A 18 -4.47 -4.29 0.49
C SER A 18 -4.47 -5.55 1.35
N GLU A 19 -3.30 -6.01 1.80
CA GLU A 19 -3.22 -7.14 2.73
C GLU A 19 -3.80 -6.79 4.11
N ILE A 20 -3.48 -5.62 4.65
CA ILE A 20 -4.05 -5.14 5.93
C ILE A 20 -5.58 -5.05 5.82
N ALA A 21 -6.10 -4.54 4.70
CA ALA A 21 -7.54 -4.47 4.43
C ALA A 21 -8.17 -5.86 4.34
N LYS A 22 -7.51 -6.79 3.63
CA LYS A 22 -7.91 -8.21 3.56
C LYS A 22 -8.00 -8.83 4.96
N ASP A 23 -6.94 -8.68 5.77
CA ASP A 23 -6.92 -9.27 7.13
C ASP A 23 -8.05 -8.74 7.99
N LYS A 24 -8.35 -7.45 7.88
CA LYS A 24 -9.49 -6.85 8.60
C LYS A 24 -10.82 -7.41 8.14
N LEU A 25 -11.06 -7.52 6.82
CA LEU A 25 -12.28 -8.10 6.27
C LEU A 25 -12.40 -9.58 6.64
N PHE A 26 -11.34 -10.36 6.46
CA PHE A 26 -11.34 -11.79 6.70
C PHE A 26 -11.61 -12.12 8.17
N LYS A 27 -11.04 -11.32 9.09
CA LYS A 27 -11.36 -11.45 10.51
C LYS A 27 -12.83 -11.14 10.81
N ALA A 28 -13.42 -10.17 10.12
CA ALA A 28 -14.82 -9.80 10.33
C ALA A 28 -15.81 -10.85 9.80
N TYR A 29 -15.45 -11.59 8.76
CA TYR A 29 -16.27 -12.59 8.10
C TYR A 29 -15.85 -14.04 8.36
N ASP A 30 -14.85 -14.27 9.22
CA ASP A 30 -14.26 -15.60 9.54
C ASP A 30 -13.81 -16.36 8.28
N LEU A 31 -13.08 -15.67 7.39
CA LEU A 31 -12.63 -16.21 6.11
C LEU A 31 -11.20 -16.70 6.17
N TYR A 32 -10.93 -17.84 5.52
CA TYR A 32 -9.61 -18.44 5.36
C TYR A 32 -9.41 -18.87 3.90
N LEU A 33 -8.82 -18.00 3.09
CA LEU A 33 -8.59 -18.24 1.67
C LEU A 33 -7.08 -18.26 1.37
N TYR A 34 -6.69 -18.97 0.32
CA TYR A 34 -5.32 -18.93 -0.17
C TYR A 34 -5.00 -17.55 -0.70
N GLN A 35 -3.89 -16.95 -0.23
CA GLN A 35 -3.49 -15.59 -0.64
C GLN A 35 -2.47 -15.62 -1.77
N ARG A 36 -2.71 -14.78 -2.76
CA ARG A 36 -1.79 -14.45 -3.86
C ARG A 36 -1.54 -12.94 -3.89
N SER A 37 -0.30 -12.52 -4.10
CA SER A 37 0.08 -11.12 -4.30
C SER A 37 0.34 -10.85 -5.77
N LEU A 38 -0.22 -9.75 -6.29
CA LEU A 38 -0.04 -9.29 -7.67
C LEU A 38 0.49 -7.85 -7.67
N ASN A 39 1.10 -7.44 -8.79
CA ASN A 39 1.88 -6.20 -8.82
C ASN A 39 1.07 -4.97 -9.29
N SER A 40 -0.08 -5.18 -9.92
CA SER A 40 -0.93 -4.09 -10.41
C SER A 40 -2.41 -4.34 -10.15
N ILE A 41 -3.17 -3.25 -10.10
CA ILE A 41 -4.64 -3.27 -9.98
C ILE A 41 -5.24 -4.04 -11.16
N LYS A 42 -4.70 -3.81 -12.36
CA LYS A 42 -5.17 -4.49 -13.56
C LYS A 42 -5.00 -6.00 -13.46
N GLU A 43 -3.81 -6.49 -13.05
CA GLU A 43 -3.57 -7.92 -12.87
C GLU A 43 -4.54 -8.55 -11.85
N CYS A 44 -4.86 -7.85 -10.76
CA CYS A 44 -5.80 -8.34 -9.76
C CYS A 44 -7.22 -8.46 -10.34
N ILE A 45 -7.67 -7.48 -11.13
CA ILE A 45 -8.99 -7.48 -11.76
C ILE A 45 -9.07 -8.53 -12.86
N ASP A 46 -8.06 -8.61 -13.74
CA ASP A 46 -8.00 -9.63 -14.79
C ASP A 46 -8.03 -11.04 -14.18
N TYR A 47 -7.31 -11.24 -13.06
CA TYR A 47 -7.29 -12.53 -12.36
C TYR A 47 -8.68 -12.96 -11.88
N VAL A 48 -9.42 -12.06 -11.24
CA VAL A 48 -10.79 -12.34 -10.77
C VAL A 48 -11.77 -12.50 -11.93
N ASP A 49 -11.56 -11.75 -13.01
CA ASP A 49 -12.37 -11.86 -14.23
C ASP A 49 -12.25 -13.24 -14.89
N GLU A 50 -11.08 -13.88 -14.76
CA GLU A 50 -10.79 -15.22 -15.28
C GLU A 50 -11.09 -16.36 -14.28
N ASN A 51 -11.17 -16.06 -12.97
CA ASN A 51 -11.28 -17.05 -11.89
C ASN A 51 -12.48 -16.73 -10.99
N CYS A 52 -13.62 -17.35 -11.26
CA CYS A 52 -14.89 -17.09 -10.57
C CYS A 52 -14.89 -17.45 -9.07
N ASN A 53 -13.91 -18.20 -8.59
CA ASN A 53 -13.71 -18.58 -7.18
C ASN A 53 -12.66 -17.73 -6.45
N ALA A 54 -12.20 -16.63 -7.07
CA ALA A 54 -11.25 -15.69 -6.49
C ALA A 54 -11.91 -14.36 -6.11
N ILE A 55 -11.38 -13.71 -5.08
CA ILE A 55 -11.72 -12.33 -4.70
C ILE A 55 -10.49 -11.44 -4.82
N ALA A 56 -10.66 -10.18 -5.22
CA ALA A 56 -9.60 -9.18 -5.17
C ALA A 56 -9.85 -8.17 -4.05
N VAL A 57 -8.78 -7.79 -3.35
CA VAL A 57 -8.80 -6.67 -2.39
C VAL A 57 -7.99 -5.53 -2.95
N LEU A 58 -8.70 -4.47 -3.34
CA LEU A 58 -8.16 -3.35 -4.09
C LEU A 58 -8.46 -2.01 -3.41
N PRO A 59 -7.53 -1.04 -3.49
CA PRO A 59 -7.79 0.30 -3.03
C PRO A 59 -8.74 1.03 -4.00
N VAL A 60 -9.77 1.70 -3.47
CA VAL A 60 -10.74 2.47 -4.26
C VAL A 60 -10.58 3.96 -4.03
N GLU A 61 -10.26 4.36 -2.81
CA GLU A 61 -10.16 5.76 -2.42
C GLU A 61 -9.12 5.95 -1.30
N THR A 62 -8.48 7.10 -1.29
CA THR A 62 -7.64 7.56 -0.18
C THR A 62 -8.00 9.00 0.19
N THR A 63 -7.92 9.37 1.46
CA THR A 63 -8.16 10.73 1.93
C THR A 63 -7.21 11.75 1.30
N TYR A 64 -6.02 11.30 0.86
CA TYR A 64 -5.00 12.17 0.27
C TYR A 64 -5.19 12.40 -1.23
N LYS A 65 -5.50 11.35 -2.01
CA LYS A 65 -5.62 11.42 -3.49
C LYS A 65 -7.07 11.40 -3.98
N GLY A 66 -8.04 11.14 -3.09
CA GLY A 66 -9.41 10.86 -3.49
C GLY A 66 -9.53 9.50 -4.18
N ILE A 67 -10.42 9.42 -5.16
CA ILE A 67 -10.72 8.21 -5.91
C ILE A 67 -9.50 7.74 -6.73
N ILE A 68 -9.20 6.45 -6.62
CA ILE A 68 -8.17 5.79 -7.42
C ILE A 68 -8.79 5.40 -8.77
N ARG A 69 -8.61 6.28 -9.75
CA ARG A 69 -9.22 6.13 -11.09
C ARG A 69 -8.84 4.81 -11.75
N GLU A 70 -7.61 4.35 -11.58
CA GLU A 70 -7.14 3.09 -12.15
C GLU A 70 -8.03 1.90 -11.75
N THR A 71 -8.47 1.84 -10.48
CA THR A 71 -9.39 0.78 -10.02
C THR A 71 -10.74 0.87 -10.73
N ILE A 72 -11.32 2.08 -10.78
CA ILE A 72 -12.62 2.29 -11.41
C ILE A 72 -12.56 2.02 -12.91
N ASP A 73 -11.56 2.56 -13.60
CA ASP A 73 -11.40 2.41 -15.06
C ASP A 73 -11.23 0.93 -15.45
N ASN A 74 -10.43 0.17 -14.69
CA ASN A 74 -10.26 -1.27 -14.95
C ASN A 74 -11.54 -2.06 -14.65
N LEU A 75 -12.29 -1.73 -13.59
CA LEU A 75 -13.59 -2.38 -13.32
C LEU A 75 -14.62 -2.12 -14.43
N ILE A 76 -14.65 -0.92 -15.00
CA ILE A 76 -15.55 -0.59 -16.11
C ILE A 76 -15.15 -1.34 -17.40
N GLN A 77 -13.86 -1.62 -17.56
CA GLN A 77 -13.31 -2.26 -18.77
C GLN A 77 -13.30 -3.79 -18.71
N THR A 78 -13.76 -4.42 -17.62
CA THR A 78 -13.81 -5.88 -17.52
C THR A 78 -14.68 -6.47 -18.63
N LYS A 79 -14.24 -7.59 -19.17
CA LYS A 79 -14.95 -8.31 -20.24
C LYS A 79 -16.17 -9.06 -19.72
N ASN A 80 -16.05 -9.61 -18.53
CA ASN A 80 -17.13 -10.33 -17.86
C ASN A 80 -17.88 -9.37 -16.95
N GLN A 81 -19.15 -9.12 -17.26
CA GLN A 81 -20.03 -8.28 -16.43
C GLN A 81 -20.42 -8.91 -15.09
N ASN A 82 -19.72 -9.97 -14.67
CA ASN A 82 -20.03 -10.76 -13.48
C ASN A 82 -19.23 -10.34 -12.24
N ILE A 83 -18.26 -9.41 -12.36
CA ILE A 83 -17.52 -8.89 -11.21
C ILE A 83 -18.47 -8.05 -10.36
N GLN A 84 -18.54 -8.37 -9.07
CA GLN A 84 -19.38 -7.68 -8.10
C GLN A 84 -18.55 -7.19 -6.93
N ILE A 85 -18.91 -6.03 -6.38
CA ILE A 85 -18.34 -5.54 -5.13
C ILE A 85 -19.07 -6.26 -3.98
N LEU A 86 -18.34 -7.07 -3.23
CA LEU A 86 -18.91 -7.90 -2.17
C LEU A 86 -18.87 -7.22 -0.80
N ALA A 87 -17.82 -6.44 -0.53
CA ALA A 87 -17.63 -5.77 0.74
C ALA A 87 -16.69 -4.56 0.59
N GLU A 88 -16.71 -3.68 1.60
CA GLU A 88 -15.76 -2.58 1.74
C GLU A 88 -15.18 -2.52 3.14
N THR A 89 -14.01 -1.95 3.29
CA THR A 89 -13.42 -1.62 4.58
C THR A 89 -12.57 -0.36 4.48
N ILE A 90 -12.50 0.38 5.59
CA ILE A 90 -11.62 1.54 5.74
C ILE A 90 -10.50 1.16 6.69
N ILE A 91 -9.25 1.37 6.29
CA ILE A 91 -8.08 1.18 7.13
C ILE A 91 -7.39 2.51 7.40
N PRO A 92 -6.90 2.74 8.62
CA PRO A 92 -6.06 3.90 8.89
C PRO A 92 -4.70 3.72 8.23
N VAL A 93 -4.19 4.80 7.63
CA VAL A 93 -2.83 4.88 7.11
C VAL A 93 -2.01 5.71 8.08
N ASN A 94 -1.16 5.06 8.86
CA ASN A 94 -0.27 5.70 9.83
C ASN A 94 1.16 5.53 9.33
N ASP A 95 1.65 6.53 8.59
CA ASP A 95 3.04 6.54 8.15
C ASP A 95 3.96 6.88 9.34
N CYS A 96 5.07 6.15 9.48
CA CYS A 96 6.05 6.32 10.55
C CYS A 96 7.42 6.66 9.98
N ILE A 97 8.22 7.41 10.75
CA ILE A 97 9.64 7.61 10.45
C ILE A 97 10.44 6.50 11.11
N LEU A 98 11.25 5.80 10.33
CA LEU A 98 12.26 4.88 10.82
C LEU A 98 13.60 5.62 10.90
N SER A 99 14.29 5.51 12.02
CA SER A 99 15.59 6.16 12.22
C SER A 99 16.57 5.23 12.94
N LYS A 100 17.85 5.39 12.63
CA LYS A 100 18.96 4.75 13.38
C LYS A 100 19.33 5.53 14.65
N THR A 101 18.82 6.73 14.83
CA THR A 101 19.03 7.57 16.01
C THR A 101 17.73 7.80 16.75
N THR A 102 17.82 7.92 18.07
CA THR A 102 16.72 8.36 18.93
C THR A 102 16.56 9.86 19.00
N GLU A 103 17.58 10.60 18.55
CA GLU A 103 17.63 12.07 18.59
C GLU A 103 17.00 12.65 17.32
N PHE A 104 15.74 12.99 17.40
CA PHE A 104 14.94 13.46 16.24
C PHE A 104 15.60 14.67 15.52
N TYR A 105 16.12 15.63 16.27
CA TYR A 105 16.72 16.84 15.70
C TYR A 105 18.14 16.65 15.14
N SER A 106 18.73 15.47 15.34
CA SER A 106 20.02 15.10 14.72
C SER A 106 19.84 14.48 13.33
N ILE A 107 18.61 14.29 12.87
CA ILE A 107 18.32 13.74 11.54
C ILE A 107 18.72 14.77 10.48
N THR A 108 19.65 14.37 9.60
CA THR A 108 20.18 15.22 8.52
C THR A 108 19.75 14.77 7.12
N GLY A 109 19.15 13.57 7.01
CA GLY A 109 18.67 13.03 5.75
C GLY A 109 17.33 12.32 5.87
N LEU A 110 16.55 12.37 4.80
CA LEU A 110 15.29 11.68 4.67
C LEU A 110 15.28 10.85 3.37
N ILE A 111 15.05 9.56 3.50
CA ILE A 111 14.93 8.65 2.37
C ILE A 111 13.47 8.23 2.26
N ALA A 112 12.84 8.49 1.14
CA ALA A 112 11.44 8.10 0.94
C ALA A 112 11.08 8.03 -0.55
N ASN A 113 10.03 7.29 -0.88
CA ASN A 113 9.50 7.32 -2.24
C ASN A 113 8.67 8.60 -2.49
N PRO A 114 8.40 8.96 -3.75
CA PRO A 114 7.68 10.20 -4.09
C PRO A 114 6.28 10.30 -3.45
N ASN A 115 5.58 9.17 -3.31
CA ASN A 115 4.25 9.15 -2.70
C ASN A 115 4.30 9.44 -1.19
N ALA A 116 5.27 8.86 -0.48
CA ALA A 116 5.46 9.12 0.95
C ALA A 116 5.87 10.58 1.19
N LEU A 117 6.79 11.12 0.39
CA LEU A 117 7.18 12.55 0.46
C LEU A 117 5.99 13.48 0.23
N ALA A 118 5.16 13.18 -0.75
CA ALA A 118 3.99 14.00 -1.05
C ALA A 118 2.95 13.97 0.09
N LYS A 119 2.71 12.80 0.70
CA LYS A 119 1.79 12.66 1.84
C LYS A 119 2.30 13.38 3.10
N SER A 120 3.61 13.26 3.38
CA SER A 120 4.23 13.82 4.59
C SER A 120 4.76 15.24 4.41
N LYS A 121 4.46 15.92 3.30
CA LYS A 121 4.99 17.25 2.96
C LYS A 121 4.84 18.28 4.09
N ILE A 122 3.69 18.34 4.74
CA ILE A 122 3.42 19.29 5.83
C ILE A 122 4.29 18.94 7.03
N PHE A 123 4.33 17.69 7.43
CA PHE A 123 5.15 17.21 8.54
C PHE A 123 6.64 17.46 8.30
N VAL A 124 7.14 17.14 7.10
CA VAL A 124 8.53 17.35 6.73
C VAL A 124 8.91 18.85 6.79
N ARG A 125 8.02 19.73 6.34
CA ARG A 125 8.24 21.18 6.36
C ARG A 125 8.22 21.77 7.78
N ASP A 126 7.27 21.35 8.62
CA ASP A 126 6.96 22.03 9.87
C ASP A 126 7.65 21.40 11.09
N GLU A 127 7.88 20.08 11.07
CA GLU A 127 8.37 19.34 12.23
C GLU A 127 9.82 18.84 12.09
N MET A 128 10.29 18.64 10.85
CA MET A 128 11.63 18.12 10.64
C MET A 128 12.71 19.23 10.59
N PRO A 129 14.00 18.88 10.85
CA PRO A 129 15.09 19.85 10.73
C PRO A 129 15.10 20.53 9.36
N ARG A 130 15.40 21.85 9.33
CA ARG A 130 15.31 22.67 8.11
C ARG A 130 16.31 22.30 7.01
N GLN A 131 17.39 21.66 7.37
CA GLN A 131 18.46 21.25 6.43
C GLN A 131 18.48 19.73 6.29
N LEU A 132 17.52 19.19 5.52
CA LEU A 132 17.46 17.77 5.22
C LEU A 132 17.98 17.50 3.81
N ASN A 133 18.86 16.51 3.70
CA ASN A 133 19.20 15.92 2.42
C ASN A 133 18.12 14.90 2.05
N ILE A 134 17.36 15.14 0.98
CA ILE A 134 16.26 14.24 0.55
C ILE A 134 16.80 13.30 -0.52
N VAL A 135 16.74 12.01 -0.25
CA VAL A 135 17.05 10.92 -1.17
C VAL A 135 15.75 10.25 -1.61
N VAL A 136 15.51 10.24 -2.91
CA VAL A 136 14.29 9.61 -3.47
C VAL A 136 14.59 8.13 -3.73
N ALA A 137 13.82 7.26 -3.09
CA ALA A 137 13.85 5.82 -3.27
C ALA A 137 12.76 5.37 -4.25
N GLU A 138 12.98 4.25 -4.94
CA GLU A 138 11.99 3.69 -5.87
C GLU A 138 10.75 3.13 -5.14
N SER A 139 10.98 2.55 -3.96
CA SER A 139 9.94 1.96 -3.11
C SER A 139 10.24 2.18 -1.63
N MET A 140 9.30 1.82 -0.74
CA MET A 140 9.54 1.85 0.71
C MET A 140 10.53 0.78 1.14
N ASP A 141 10.53 -0.39 0.49
CA ASP A 141 11.51 -1.45 0.75
C ASP A 141 12.92 -1.00 0.34
N ASP A 142 13.04 -0.28 -0.77
CA ASP A 142 14.28 0.32 -1.22
C ASP A 142 14.75 1.39 -0.23
N ALA A 143 13.85 2.25 0.25
CA ALA A 143 14.18 3.24 1.29
C ALA A 143 14.70 2.58 2.57
N ALA A 144 14.08 1.48 3.02
CA ALA A 144 14.54 0.74 4.19
C ALA A 144 15.92 0.08 3.98
N ARG A 145 16.17 -0.46 2.80
CA ARG A 145 17.49 -1.01 2.42
C ARG A 145 18.57 0.08 2.38
N LEU A 146 18.26 1.21 1.77
CA LEU A 146 19.16 2.36 1.73
C LEU A 146 19.47 2.87 3.14
N LEU A 147 18.47 2.98 4.02
CA LEU A 147 18.68 3.36 5.42
C LEU A 147 19.65 2.39 6.13
N ASN A 148 19.54 1.08 5.88
CA ASN A 148 20.45 0.09 6.45
C ASN A 148 21.87 0.18 5.89
N GLY A 149 22.02 0.49 4.60
CA GLY A 149 23.31 0.62 3.90
C GLY A 149 24.02 1.95 4.17
N TYR A 150 23.30 3.00 4.53
CA TYR A 150 23.91 4.30 4.90
C TYR A 150 24.55 4.19 6.26
N ASN A 151 25.85 3.95 6.27
CA ASN A 151 26.70 4.30 7.42
C ASN A 151 26.83 5.83 7.41
N LEU A 152 26.11 6.49 8.30
CA LEU A 152 26.32 7.91 8.61
C LEU A 152 27.67 8.02 9.30
N THR A 153 28.77 7.91 8.55
CA THR A 153 30.08 8.38 8.99
C THR A 153 30.07 9.88 8.81
N TYR A 154 29.81 10.57 9.88
CA TYR A 154 30.11 12.00 9.95
C TYR A 154 31.60 12.19 10.08
N SER A 155 32.18 12.89 9.13
CA SER A 155 33.46 13.64 9.33
C SER A 155 33.08 15.05 9.70
#